data_71ed03d917eff75707d9ae0fa06d7e06
#
_entry.id   71ed03d917eff75707d9ae0fa06d7e06
#
_cell.length_a   1.000
_cell.length_b   1.000
_cell.length_c   1.000
_cell.angle_alpha   90.00
_cell.angle_beta   90.00
_cell.angle_gamma   90.00
#
_symmetry.space_group_name_H-M   'P 1'
#
loop_
_entity.id
_entity.type
_entity.pdbx_description
1 polymer ?
#
loop_
_entity_poly.entity_id
_entity_poly.type
_entity_poly.pdbx_seq_one_letter_code
_entity_poly.pdbx_strand_id
1 'polypeptide(L)'
;MRPLVTVMAASMSKPRTIDLVLLRAFVTVAQTGSISNAARQLHLTQGGISQQVKRLESFFACQLLERDPRGARLTDRGIDFLPKAQRLLDLNDSVCEEMSDPDITETVRVGVPFDMAGSHFSPILKNFSQRRRNVEVIVVSGSSVDLMNDFSRGLIDLTLSQCPEYEGVGERLSLEPLVWIGTSGDLFVHRPLPLCFLTPTCIFRSTVFSLLGEAKISWRVIFENASVDTTLATVQSGLALTPWLRSLVPDGFRILAEDSGLPLLPDFAIELHVSQNAGHGALDMAEIIRQHYL
;
A
#
# COMPACT_ATOMS: atom_id res chain seq x y z
N MET A 1 37.67 -20.20 41.74
CA MET A 1 37.86 -19.24 40.66
C MET A 1 36.49 -18.78 40.17
N ARG A 2 36.09 -17.52 40.53
CA ARG A 2 34.85 -16.92 40.03
C ARG A 2 35.18 -16.14 38.75
N PRO A 3 34.37 -16.23 37.71
CA PRO A 3 34.60 -15.41 36.50
C PRO A 3 34.21 -13.95 36.83
N LEU A 4 35.15 -13.06 36.50
CA LEU A 4 34.88 -11.61 36.48
C LEU A 4 33.91 -11.30 35.34
N VAL A 5 32.72 -10.85 35.66
CA VAL A 5 31.79 -10.24 34.71
C VAL A 5 32.22 -8.78 34.54
N THR A 6 32.88 -8.47 33.46
CA THR A 6 33.17 -7.09 33.07
C THR A 6 31.91 -6.47 32.48
N VAL A 7 31.23 -5.62 33.24
CA VAL A 7 30.13 -4.79 32.74
C VAL A 7 30.78 -3.66 31.92
N MET A 8 30.73 -3.75 30.60
CA MET A 8 31.07 -2.62 29.73
C MET A 8 30.02 -1.53 29.91
N ALA A 9 30.41 -0.40 30.51
CA ALA A 9 29.60 0.81 30.51
C ALA A 9 29.38 1.26 29.07
N ALA A 10 28.14 1.19 28.61
CA ALA A 10 27.74 1.77 27.33
C ALA A 10 28.02 3.28 27.40
N SER A 11 28.93 3.78 26.56
CA SER A 11 29.14 5.20 26.37
C SER A 11 27.83 5.84 25.93
N MET A 12 27.17 6.55 26.81
CA MET A 12 26.00 7.37 26.48
C MET A 12 26.48 8.52 25.58
N SER A 13 26.46 8.31 24.25
CA SER A 13 26.62 9.41 23.30
C SER A 13 25.50 10.44 23.59
N LYS A 14 25.86 11.74 23.56
CA LYS A 14 24.84 12.81 23.72
C LYS A 14 23.69 12.56 22.75
N PRO A 15 22.43 12.66 23.20
CA PRO A 15 21.28 12.47 22.32
C PRO A 15 21.37 13.44 21.14
N ARG A 16 21.30 12.90 19.92
CA ARG A 16 21.31 13.68 18.68
C ARG A 16 19.86 13.90 18.26
N THR A 17 19.47 15.16 18.11
CA THR A 17 18.10 15.53 17.71
C THR A 17 18.09 15.93 16.25
N ILE A 18 17.19 15.34 15.46
CA ILE A 18 16.97 15.68 14.06
C ILE A 18 15.98 16.85 14.01
N ASP A 19 16.30 17.87 13.22
CA ASP A 19 15.38 18.97 12.95
C ASP A 19 14.33 18.53 11.90
N LEU A 20 13.06 18.54 12.28
CA LEU A 20 11.94 18.13 11.42
C LEU A 20 11.79 19.01 10.15
N VAL A 21 12.22 20.28 10.20
CA VAL A 21 12.23 21.14 9.00
C VAL A 21 13.18 20.59 7.94
N LEU A 22 14.33 20.07 8.35
CA LEU A 22 15.29 19.43 7.44
C LEU A 22 14.74 18.13 6.86
N LEU A 23 14.04 17.34 7.67
CA LEU A 23 13.37 16.11 7.22
C LEU A 23 12.30 16.43 6.16
N ARG A 24 11.47 17.44 6.42
CA ARG A 24 10.39 17.85 5.52
C ARG A 24 10.94 18.28 4.16
N ALA A 25 12.03 19.06 4.14
CA ALA A 25 12.71 19.44 2.90
C ALA A 25 13.22 18.20 2.13
N PHE A 26 13.88 17.26 2.80
CA PHE A 26 14.39 16.04 2.18
C PHE A 26 13.25 15.17 1.60
N VAL A 27 12.21 14.87 2.40
CA VAL A 27 11.07 14.05 1.98
C VAL A 27 10.35 14.69 0.78
N THR A 28 10.10 16.00 0.81
CA THR A 28 9.43 16.69 -0.30
C THR A 28 10.28 16.68 -1.58
N VAL A 29 11.61 16.81 -1.49
CA VAL A 29 12.49 16.68 -2.67
C VAL A 29 12.46 15.24 -3.20
N ALA A 30 12.47 14.23 -2.33
CA ALA A 30 12.41 12.83 -2.72
C ALA A 30 11.10 12.49 -3.45
N GLN A 31 9.96 13.00 -2.96
CA GLN A 31 8.64 12.79 -3.55
C GLN A 31 8.45 13.50 -4.88
N THR A 32 8.95 14.75 -5.00
CA THR A 32 8.78 15.57 -6.21
C THR A 32 9.84 15.32 -7.27
N GLY A 33 10.95 14.64 -6.91
CA GLY A 33 12.12 14.44 -7.76
C GLY A 33 12.84 15.75 -8.14
N SER A 34 12.50 16.90 -7.52
CA SER A 34 12.96 18.22 -7.94
C SER A 34 13.03 19.21 -6.79
N ILE A 35 14.20 19.82 -6.59
CA ILE A 35 14.39 20.90 -5.61
C ILE A 35 13.47 22.11 -5.91
N SER A 36 13.23 22.40 -7.19
CA SER A 36 12.36 23.51 -7.60
C SER A 36 10.90 23.25 -7.27
N ASN A 37 10.42 22.02 -7.47
CA ASN A 37 9.07 21.64 -7.14
C ASN A 37 8.85 21.60 -5.63
N ALA A 38 9.81 21.04 -4.88
CA ALA A 38 9.81 21.02 -3.42
C ALA A 38 9.78 22.46 -2.85
N ALA A 39 10.57 23.36 -3.42
CA ALA A 39 10.60 24.75 -3.00
C ALA A 39 9.23 25.44 -3.19
N ARG A 40 8.56 25.20 -4.31
CA ARG A 40 7.20 25.70 -4.54
C ARG A 40 6.19 25.13 -3.55
N GLN A 41 6.24 23.82 -3.31
CA GLN A 41 5.33 23.14 -2.41
C GLN A 41 5.49 23.59 -0.96
N LEU A 42 6.71 23.86 -0.52
CA LEU A 42 7.01 24.30 0.84
C LEU A 42 7.05 25.84 1.00
N HIS A 43 6.71 26.59 -0.05
CA HIS A 43 6.76 28.06 -0.06
C HIS A 43 8.14 28.64 0.33
N LEU A 44 9.21 27.96 -0.12
CA LEU A 44 10.60 28.33 0.15
C LEU A 44 11.36 28.62 -1.15
N THR A 45 12.57 29.16 -1.03
CA THR A 45 13.48 29.31 -2.17
C THR A 45 14.22 28.00 -2.46
N GLN A 46 14.63 27.78 -3.72
CA GLN A 46 15.45 26.61 -4.10
C GLN A 46 16.76 26.55 -3.30
N GLY A 47 17.38 27.72 -3.05
CA GLY A 47 18.57 27.81 -2.21
C GLY A 47 18.31 27.38 -0.77
N GLY A 48 17.14 27.77 -0.21
CA GLY A 48 16.71 27.36 1.11
C GLY A 48 16.54 25.83 1.23
N ILE A 49 15.81 25.22 0.30
CA ILE A 49 15.65 23.75 0.27
C ILE A 49 17.00 23.05 0.11
N SER A 50 17.85 23.49 -0.83
CA SER A 50 19.19 22.93 -1.03
C SER A 50 20.06 23.02 0.24
N GLN A 51 19.94 24.10 0.99
CA GLN A 51 20.68 24.30 2.24
C GLN A 51 20.14 23.39 3.35
N GLN A 52 18.81 23.24 3.46
CA GLN A 52 18.19 22.34 4.45
C GLN A 52 18.60 20.89 4.21
N VAL A 53 18.55 20.41 2.96
CA VAL A 53 19.01 19.05 2.61
C VAL A 53 20.50 18.87 2.94
N LYS A 54 21.36 19.82 2.56
CA LYS A 54 22.80 19.74 2.91
C LYS A 54 23.06 19.72 4.42
N ARG A 55 22.28 20.44 5.21
CA ARG A 55 22.39 20.40 6.69
C ARG A 55 22.02 19.04 7.23
N LEU A 56 20.98 18.39 6.68
CA LEU A 56 20.57 17.05 7.04
C LEU A 56 21.66 16.01 6.68
N GLU A 57 22.22 16.09 5.48
CA GLU A 57 23.31 15.25 5.01
C GLU A 57 24.56 15.42 5.89
N SER A 58 24.88 16.66 6.25
CA SER A 58 25.98 16.96 7.18
C SER A 58 25.72 16.40 8.58
N PHE A 59 24.50 16.43 9.06
CA PHE A 59 24.11 15.84 10.33
C PHE A 59 24.35 14.34 10.38
N PHE A 60 24.08 13.62 9.28
CA PHE A 60 24.31 12.18 9.15
C PHE A 60 25.69 11.81 8.62
N ALA A 61 26.48 12.79 8.16
CA ALA A 61 27.76 12.59 7.48
C ALA A 61 27.64 11.66 6.25
N CYS A 62 26.54 11.72 5.53
CA CYS A 62 26.30 10.96 4.30
C CYS A 62 25.43 11.74 3.31
N GLN A 63 25.57 11.45 2.02
CA GLN A 63 24.67 11.96 1.00
C GLN A 63 23.39 11.14 0.95
N LEU A 64 22.26 11.82 0.90
CA LEU A 64 20.91 11.25 0.79
C LEU A 64 20.33 11.47 -0.60
N LEU A 65 20.78 12.53 -1.29
CA LEU A 65 20.34 12.88 -2.64
C LEU A 65 21.55 13.03 -3.57
N GLU A 66 21.41 12.52 -4.79
CA GLU A 66 22.31 12.77 -5.90
C GLU A 66 21.71 13.84 -6.82
N ARG A 67 22.59 14.73 -7.33
CA ARG A 67 22.20 15.71 -8.32
C ARG A 67 22.30 15.08 -9.70
N ASP A 68 21.16 14.94 -10.38
CA ASP A 68 21.08 14.56 -11.77
C ASP A 68 20.72 15.79 -12.62
N PRO A 69 21.24 15.95 -13.84
CA PRO A 69 20.78 17.00 -14.75
C PRO A 69 19.26 17.02 -14.99
N ARG A 70 18.58 15.91 -14.71
CA ARG A 70 17.13 15.75 -14.84
C ARG A 70 16.36 15.95 -13.52
N GLY A 71 17.05 16.23 -12.39
CA GLY A 71 16.41 16.43 -11.08
C GLY A 71 17.24 15.92 -9.91
N ALA A 72 16.57 15.58 -8.80
CA ALA A 72 17.16 15.01 -7.62
C ALA A 72 16.76 13.53 -7.51
N ARG A 73 17.73 12.63 -7.30
CA ARG A 73 17.52 11.20 -7.06
C ARG A 73 18.00 10.81 -5.68
N LEU A 74 17.38 9.79 -5.11
CA LEU A 74 17.84 9.21 -3.84
C LEU A 74 19.11 8.38 -4.06
N THR A 75 20.05 8.51 -3.13
CA THR A 75 21.13 7.53 -2.95
C THR A 75 20.58 6.26 -2.27
N ASP A 76 21.35 5.17 -2.21
CA ASP A 76 20.96 3.97 -1.44
C ASP A 76 20.67 4.33 0.02
N ARG A 77 21.48 5.21 0.62
CA ARG A 77 21.24 5.75 1.97
C ARG A 77 19.96 6.58 2.06
N GLY A 78 19.64 7.32 1.01
CA GLY A 78 18.41 8.10 0.90
C GLY A 78 17.18 7.19 0.80
N ILE A 79 17.26 6.10 0.04
CA ILE A 79 16.20 5.08 -0.08
C ILE A 79 15.91 4.45 1.28
N ASP A 80 16.96 4.03 2.01
CA ASP A 80 16.83 3.43 3.35
C ASP A 80 16.31 4.42 4.40
N PHE A 81 16.61 5.71 4.23
CA PHE A 81 16.26 6.75 5.20
C PHE A 81 14.87 7.34 4.96
N LEU A 82 14.40 7.42 3.72
CA LEU A 82 13.13 8.05 3.36
C LEU A 82 11.92 7.54 4.18
N PRO A 83 11.70 6.23 4.32
CA PRO A 83 10.56 5.74 5.10
C PRO A 83 10.66 6.11 6.59
N LYS A 84 11.86 6.17 7.15
CA LYS A 84 12.08 6.57 8.55
C LYS A 84 11.82 8.07 8.74
N ALA A 85 12.28 8.89 7.80
CA ALA A 85 12.05 10.33 7.80
C ALA A 85 10.55 10.66 7.69
N GLN A 86 9.85 9.94 6.82
CA GLN A 86 8.41 10.06 6.61
C GLN A 86 7.65 9.73 7.89
N ARG A 87 7.96 8.60 8.53
CA ARG A 87 7.34 8.18 9.79
C ARG A 87 7.54 9.19 10.93
N LEU A 88 8.70 9.84 11.02
CA LEU A 88 8.94 10.88 12.01
C LEU A 88 8.10 12.14 11.75
N LEU A 89 7.91 12.51 10.48
CA LEU A 89 7.05 13.63 10.09
C LEU A 89 5.57 13.31 10.36
N ASP A 90 5.13 12.11 10.00
CA ASP A 90 3.75 11.67 10.24
C ASP A 90 3.42 11.68 11.73
N LEU A 91 4.34 11.20 12.57
CA LEU A 91 4.16 11.24 14.02
C LEU A 91 4.11 12.68 14.56
N ASN A 92 5.00 13.57 14.04
CA ASN A 92 4.95 14.99 14.42
C ASN A 92 3.63 15.64 14.01
N ASP A 93 3.17 15.37 12.79
CA ASP A 93 1.96 15.97 12.25
C ASP A 93 0.73 15.46 13.03
N SER A 94 0.67 14.15 13.34
CA SER A 94 -0.35 13.54 14.21
C SER A 94 -0.39 14.22 15.59
N VAL A 95 0.76 14.39 16.26
CA VAL A 95 0.82 15.06 17.56
C VAL A 95 0.34 16.51 17.47
N CYS A 96 0.71 17.23 16.39
CA CYS A 96 0.25 18.61 16.20
C CYS A 96 -1.27 18.67 15.96
N GLU A 97 -1.83 17.74 15.18
CA GLU A 97 -3.27 17.63 14.91
C GLU A 97 -4.04 17.30 16.20
N GLU A 98 -3.62 16.28 16.95
CA GLU A 98 -4.23 15.89 18.22
C GLU A 98 -4.25 17.04 19.26
N MET A 99 -3.19 17.85 19.26
CA MET A 99 -3.11 19.01 20.16
C MET A 99 -3.87 20.23 19.66
N SER A 100 -4.18 20.30 18.36
CA SER A 100 -4.85 21.43 17.72
C SER A 100 -6.36 21.26 17.65
N ASP A 101 -6.84 20.02 17.55
CA ASP A 101 -8.27 19.67 17.53
C ASP A 101 -8.59 18.74 18.70
N PRO A 102 -9.16 19.28 19.80
CA PRO A 102 -9.49 18.49 20.98
C PRO A 102 -10.57 17.43 20.74
N ASP A 103 -11.27 17.46 19.61
CA ASP A 103 -12.28 16.47 19.25
C ASP A 103 -11.69 15.25 18.51
N ILE A 104 -10.48 15.35 17.91
CA ILE A 104 -9.76 14.23 17.29
C ILE A 104 -8.65 13.77 18.23
N THR A 105 -8.76 12.54 18.72
CA THR A 105 -7.82 11.97 19.70
C THR A 105 -6.85 10.95 19.10
N GLU A 106 -7.10 10.47 17.88
CA GLU A 106 -6.27 9.45 17.23
C GLU A 106 -6.51 9.44 15.72
N THR A 107 -5.47 9.18 14.93
CA THR A 107 -5.56 8.92 13.48
C THR A 107 -5.23 7.47 13.20
N VAL A 108 -6.07 6.79 12.43
CA VAL A 108 -5.88 5.40 11.98
C VAL A 108 -5.67 5.35 10.46
N ARG A 109 -4.52 4.84 10.03
CA ARG A 109 -4.19 4.61 8.62
C ARG A 109 -4.44 3.16 8.26
N VAL A 110 -5.43 2.91 7.41
CA VAL A 110 -5.83 1.55 7.00
C VAL A 110 -5.56 1.33 5.52
N GLY A 111 -4.79 0.28 5.20
CA GLY A 111 -4.54 -0.17 3.85
C GLY A 111 -5.65 -1.10 3.35
N VAL A 112 -6.19 -0.82 2.17
CA VAL A 112 -7.27 -1.61 1.57
C VAL A 112 -6.98 -1.86 0.09
N PRO A 113 -6.96 -3.12 -0.38
CA PRO A 113 -6.81 -3.44 -1.79
C PRO A 113 -7.84 -2.71 -2.66
N PHE A 114 -7.43 -2.28 -3.86
CA PHE A 114 -8.27 -1.48 -4.76
C PHE A 114 -9.67 -2.06 -4.98
N ASP A 115 -9.75 -3.36 -5.22
CA ASP A 115 -11.00 -4.09 -5.49
C ASP A 115 -11.87 -4.29 -4.24
N MET A 116 -11.34 -4.07 -3.05
CA MET A 116 -12.04 -4.15 -1.77
C MET A 116 -12.46 -2.79 -1.22
N ALA A 117 -11.82 -1.70 -1.65
CA ALA A 117 -11.98 -0.36 -1.08
C ALA A 117 -13.38 0.25 -1.28
N GLY A 118 -14.15 -0.24 -2.24
CA GLY A 118 -15.50 0.24 -2.55
C GLY A 118 -16.58 -0.28 -1.61
N SER A 119 -17.52 -1.05 -2.18
CA SER A 119 -18.71 -1.56 -1.49
C SER A 119 -18.38 -2.47 -0.30
N HIS A 120 -17.26 -3.20 -0.35
CA HIS A 120 -16.86 -4.13 0.72
C HIS A 120 -16.37 -3.42 1.97
N PHE A 121 -15.57 -2.36 1.83
CA PHE A 121 -15.00 -1.66 2.97
C PHE A 121 -15.91 -0.57 3.54
N SER A 122 -16.86 -0.07 2.76
CA SER A 122 -17.81 0.97 3.18
C SER A 122 -18.62 0.61 4.44
N PRO A 123 -19.16 -0.63 4.62
CA PRO A 123 -19.85 -1.01 5.86
C PRO A 123 -18.94 -1.00 7.09
N ILE A 124 -17.65 -1.39 6.93
CA ILE A 124 -16.64 -1.38 7.98
C ILE A 124 -16.39 0.06 8.44
N LEU A 125 -16.14 0.98 7.50
CA LEU A 125 -15.96 2.40 7.80
C LEU A 125 -17.16 3.01 8.50
N LYS A 126 -18.37 2.70 8.03
CA LYS A 126 -19.60 3.17 8.64
C LYS A 126 -19.75 2.70 10.09
N ASN A 127 -19.47 1.41 10.35
CA ASN A 127 -19.52 0.84 11.69
C ASN A 127 -18.49 1.50 12.62
N PHE A 128 -17.24 1.67 12.11
CA PHE A 128 -16.18 2.30 12.86
C PHE A 128 -16.50 3.76 13.21
N SER A 129 -16.93 4.57 12.25
CA SER A 129 -17.26 5.99 12.47
C SER A 129 -18.40 6.21 13.48
N GLN A 130 -19.31 5.24 13.58
CA GLN A 130 -20.38 5.29 14.58
C GLN A 130 -19.89 4.99 16.01
N ARG A 131 -18.86 4.13 16.14
CA ARG A 131 -18.29 3.72 17.43
C ARG A 131 -17.21 4.69 17.93
N ARG A 132 -16.44 5.27 17.00
CA ARG A 132 -15.27 6.10 17.28
C ARG A 132 -15.35 7.44 16.53
N ARG A 133 -16.13 8.38 17.08
CA ARG A 133 -16.38 9.69 16.45
C ARG A 133 -15.17 10.63 16.49
N ASN A 134 -14.26 10.40 17.43
CA ASN A 134 -13.07 11.19 17.66
C ASN A 134 -11.78 10.55 17.10
N VAL A 135 -11.92 9.57 16.20
CA VAL A 135 -10.80 8.95 15.48
C VAL A 135 -10.92 9.30 14.01
N GLU A 136 -9.89 9.91 13.47
CA GLU A 136 -9.75 10.13 12.04
C GLU A 136 -9.33 8.84 11.34
N VAL A 137 -9.91 8.53 10.19
CA VAL A 137 -9.53 7.35 9.39
C VAL A 137 -9.00 7.79 8.04
N ILE A 138 -7.75 7.43 7.77
CA ILE A 138 -7.12 7.61 6.47
C ILE A 138 -7.09 6.25 5.75
N VAL A 139 -7.86 6.13 4.66
CA VAL A 139 -7.87 4.93 3.83
C VAL A 139 -6.82 5.06 2.74
N VAL A 140 -5.84 4.16 2.77
CA VAL A 140 -4.80 4.04 1.73
C VAL A 140 -5.19 2.90 0.82
N SER A 141 -5.52 3.19 -0.45
CA SER A 141 -5.86 2.16 -1.42
C SER A 141 -4.68 1.85 -2.33
N GLY A 142 -4.42 0.55 -2.56
CA GLY A 142 -3.26 0.10 -3.32
C GLY A 142 -3.37 -1.36 -3.78
N SER A 143 -2.33 -1.86 -4.45
CA SER A 143 -2.18 -3.31 -4.62
C SER A 143 -1.75 -3.95 -3.30
N SER A 144 -2.06 -5.24 -3.08
CA SER A 144 -1.60 -5.96 -1.86
C SER A 144 -0.09 -5.87 -1.68
N VAL A 145 0.68 -5.89 -2.76
CA VAL A 145 2.15 -5.75 -2.73
C VAL A 145 2.57 -4.37 -2.22
N ASP A 146 1.97 -3.30 -2.76
CA ASP A 146 2.30 -1.92 -2.37
C ASP A 146 1.88 -1.65 -0.92
N LEU A 147 0.67 -2.11 -0.53
CA LEU A 147 0.15 -1.96 0.83
C LEU A 147 1.01 -2.70 1.86
N MET A 148 1.47 -3.91 1.56
CA MET A 148 2.38 -4.66 2.43
C MET A 148 3.77 -3.99 2.54
N ASN A 149 4.25 -3.36 1.48
CA ASN A 149 5.46 -2.54 1.53
C ASN A 149 5.27 -1.33 2.46
N ASP A 150 4.15 -0.61 2.34
CA ASP A 150 3.84 0.54 3.19
C ASP A 150 3.61 0.12 4.65
N PHE A 151 2.95 -1.01 4.88
CA PHE A 151 2.77 -1.61 6.21
C PHE A 151 4.12 -1.97 6.85
N SER A 152 5.01 -2.63 6.11
CA SER A 152 6.34 -3.00 6.61
C SER A 152 7.22 -1.79 6.98
N ARG A 153 6.98 -0.64 6.32
CA ARG A 153 7.62 0.65 6.60
C ARG A 153 6.95 1.41 7.74
N GLY A 154 5.80 0.92 8.24
CA GLY A 154 5.03 1.56 9.29
C GLY A 154 4.32 2.85 8.83
N LEU A 155 4.00 2.96 7.55
CA LEU A 155 3.21 4.04 6.98
C LEU A 155 1.69 3.78 7.11
N ILE A 156 1.32 2.55 7.43
CA ILE A 156 -0.04 2.05 7.60
C ILE A 156 -0.10 1.30 8.93
N ASP A 157 -1.14 1.52 9.74
CA ASP A 157 -1.30 0.91 11.07
C ASP A 157 -1.86 -0.51 10.98
N LEU A 158 -2.75 -0.74 10.01
CA LEU A 158 -3.30 -2.06 9.69
C LEU A 158 -3.61 -2.11 8.19
N THR A 159 -3.56 -3.31 7.60
CA THR A 159 -3.92 -3.48 6.19
C THR A 159 -4.60 -4.81 5.93
N LEU A 160 -5.53 -4.81 4.97
CA LEU A 160 -5.96 -6.00 4.28
C LEU A 160 -4.98 -6.33 3.18
N SER A 161 -4.77 -7.61 2.91
CA SER A 161 -4.02 -8.09 1.76
C SER A 161 -4.68 -9.31 1.14
N GLN A 162 -4.35 -9.55 -0.12
CA GLN A 162 -4.72 -10.77 -0.83
C GLN A 162 -3.42 -11.51 -1.14
N CYS A 163 -3.40 -12.82 -0.92
CA CYS A 163 -2.23 -13.65 -1.20
C CYS A 163 -2.66 -15.05 -1.64
N PRO A 164 -1.81 -15.80 -2.39
CA PRO A 164 -2.06 -17.22 -2.64
C PRO A 164 -2.23 -17.97 -1.31
N GLU A 165 -3.12 -18.97 -1.28
CA GLU A 165 -3.52 -19.67 -0.05
C GLU A 165 -2.36 -20.09 0.85
N TYR A 166 -1.21 -20.48 0.28
CA TYR A 166 -0.07 -21.05 1.01
C TYR A 166 1.07 -20.06 1.29
N GLU A 167 0.92 -18.80 0.93
CA GLU A 167 1.97 -17.78 1.05
C GLU A 167 1.71 -16.73 2.12
N GLY A 168 0.55 -16.80 2.78
CA GLY A 168 0.11 -15.83 3.77
C GLY A 168 0.88 -15.89 5.08
N VAL A 169 1.16 -14.72 5.65
CA VAL A 169 1.82 -14.53 6.96
C VAL A 169 0.97 -13.72 7.94
N GLY A 170 -0.20 -13.26 7.48
CA GLY A 170 -1.17 -12.49 8.26
C GLY A 170 -2.22 -13.36 8.94
N GLU A 171 -3.15 -12.70 9.59
CA GLU A 171 -4.36 -13.34 10.12
C GLU A 171 -5.33 -13.60 8.98
N ARG A 172 -5.58 -14.87 8.64
CA ARG A 172 -6.53 -15.23 7.59
C ARG A 172 -7.95 -14.94 8.02
N LEU A 173 -8.63 -14.08 7.25
CA LEU A 173 -10.04 -13.75 7.44
C LEU A 173 -10.96 -14.64 6.60
N SER A 174 -10.60 -14.88 5.34
CA SER A 174 -11.36 -15.76 4.44
C SER A 174 -10.45 -16.41 3.41
N LEU A 175 -10.98 -17.44 2.73
CA LEU A 175 -10.41 -18.05 1.54
C LEU A 175 -11.41 -17.90 0.41
N GLU A 176 -11.01 -17.24 -0.66
CA GLU A 176 -11.88 -16.80 -1.73
C GLU A 176 -11.46 -17.39 -3.08
N PRO A 177 -12.38 -18.01 -3.83
CA PRO A 177 -12.09 -18.46 -5.18
C PRO A 177 -11.75 -17.28 -6.10
N LEU A 178 -10.61 -17.35 -6.78
CA LEU A 178 -10.34 -16.44 -7.90
C LEU A 178 -11.08 -16.97 -9.13
N VAL A 179 -11.75 -16.08 -9.84
CA VAL A 179 -12.56 -16.43 -11.00
C VAL A 179 -12.27 -15.53 -12.19
N TRP A 180 -12.51 -16.03 -13.37
CA TRP A 180 -12.51 -15.19 -14.57
C TRP A 180 -13.83 -14.44 -14.70
N ILE A 181 -13.77 -13.13 -14.89
CA ILE A 181 -14.95 -12.33 -15.19
C ILE A 181 -14.87 -11.70 -16.58
N GLY A 182 -16.04 -11.58 -17.19
CA GLY A 182 -16.23 -11.02 -18.51
C GLY A 182 -17.68 -10.59 -18.72
N THR A 183 -18.05 -10.35 -19.96
CA THR A 183 -19.43 -10.11 -20.41
C THR A 183 -19.95 -11.29 -21.25
N SER A 184 -21.18 -11.17 -21.75
CA SER A 184 -21.73 -12.10 -22.72
C SER A 184 -20.96 -12.01 -24.04
N GLY A 185 -20.31 -13.09 -24.47
CA GLY A 185 -19.56 -13.17 -25.72
C GLY A 185 -18.45 -14.23 -25.64
N ASP A 186 -17.89 -14.57 -26.78
CA ASP A 186 -16.88 -15.61 -26.92
C ASP A 186 -15.45 -15.07 -26.79
N LEU A 187 -15.24 -14.02 -25.97
CA LEU A 187 -13.92 -13.38 -25.83
C LEU A 187 -12.85 -14.37 -25.32
N PHE A 188 -13.28 -15.35 -24.52
CA PHE A 188 -12.40 -16.40 -23.98
C PHE A 188 -11.82 -17.36 -25.03
N VAL A 189 -12.39 -17.41 -26.25
CA VAL A 189 -11.83 -18.21 -27.39
C VAL A 189 -10.83 -17.43 -28.21
N HIS A 190 -10.76 -16.10 -28.08
CA HIS A 190 -9.84 -15.26 -28.85
C HIS A 190 -8.38 -15.52 -28.46
N ARG A 191 -7.48 -15.49 -29.46
CA ARG A 191 -6.04 -15.64 -29.26
C ARG A 191 -5.28 -14.54 -30.02
N PRO A 192 -4.33 -13.85 -29.38
CA PRO A 192 -3.99 -13.90 -27.95
C PRO A 192 -5.16 -13.44 -27.07
N LEU A 193 -5.37 -14.11 -25.92
CA LEU A 193 -6.42 -13.79 -24.97
C LEU A 193 -6.24 -12.36 -24.44
N PRO A 194 -7.21 -11.46 -24.62
CA PRO A 194 -7.08 -10.09 -24.14
C PRO A 194 -7.38 -10.03 -22.63
N LEU A 195 -6.42 -9.52 -21.87
CA LEU A 195 -6.51 -9.39 -20.42
C LEU A 195 -6.39 -7.93 -19.98
N CYS A 196 -7.01 -7.60 -18.88
CA CYS A 196 -6.71 -6.38 -18.12
C CYS A 196 -6.47 -6.69 -16.65
N PHE A 197 -5.71 -5.83 -16.02
CA PHE A 197 -5.39 -5.88 -14.59
C PHE A 197 -5.48 -4.49 -13.99
N LEU A 198 -5.71 -4.40 -12.68
CA LEU A 198 -5.76 -3.12 -11.98
C LEU A 198 -4.39 -2.39 -12.04
N THR A 199 -3.31 -3.13 -11.79
CA THR A 199 -1.95 -2.56 -11.78
C THR A 199 -0.93 -3.57 -12.32
N PRO A 200 0.27 -3.13 -12.69
CA PRO A 200 1.39 -4.03 -12.96
C PRO A 200 1.80 -4.87 -11.74
N THR A 201 1.54 -4.37 -10.52
CA THR A 201 1.81 -5.03 -9.22
C THR A 201 0.63 -5.86 -8.73
N CYS A 202 -0.39 -6.14 -9.56
CA CYS A 202 -1.55 -6.96 -9.20
C CYS A 202 -1.10 -8.36 -8.77
N ILE A 203 -1.50 -8.77 -7.57
CA ILE A 203 -1.08 -10.04 -6.96
C ILE A 203 -1.54 -11.28 -7.76
N PHE A 204 -2.64 -11.20 -8.49
CA PHE A 204 -3.17 -12.30 -9.29
C PHE A 204 -2.36 -12.57 -10.57
N ARG A 205 -1.56 -11.59 -11.00
CA ARG A 205 -0.92 -11.57 -12.31
C ARG A 205 0.03 -12.74 -12.55
N SER A 206 0.92 -13.02 -11.60
CA SER A 206 1.90 -14.11 -11.70
C SER A 206 1.22 -15.48 -11.83
N THR A 207 0.22 -15.72 -10.98
CA THR A 207 -0.57 -16.95 -10.99
C THR A 207 -1.31 -17.14 -12.31
N VAL A 208 -1.98 -16.09 -12.79
CA VAL A 208 -2.71 -16.11 -14.06
C VAL A 208 -1.77 -16.42 -15.22
N PHE A 209 -0.62 -15.77 -15.29
CA PHE A 209 0.33 -16.00 -16.39
C PHE A 209 0.96 -17.39 -16.35
N SER A 210 1.26 -17.93 -15.17
CA SER A 210 1.75 -19.31 -15.03
C SER A 210 0.72 -20.31 -15.60
N LEU A 211 -0.52 -20.21 -15.14
CA LEU A 211 -1.60 -21.12 -15.55
C LEU A 211 -1.93 -21.03 -17.05
N LEU A 212 -1.94 -19.82 -17.62
CA LEU A 212 -2.12 -19.65 -19.06
C LEU A 212 -0.95 -20.23 -19.85
N GLY A 213 0.29 -20.09 -19.34
CA GLY A 213 1.48 -20.69 -19.93
C GLY A 213 1.43 -22.21 -19.93
N GLU A 214 1.05 -22.83 -18.81
CA GLU A 214 0.85 -24.28 -18.69
C GLU A 214 -0.23 -24.81 -19.63
N ALA A 215 -1.33 -24.04 -19.78
CA ALA A 215 -2.41 -24.35 -20.70
C ALA A 215 -2.07 -24.05 -22.16
N LYS A 216 -0.87 -23.49 -22.47
CA LYS A 216 -0.44 -23.04 -23.80
C LYS A 216 -1.39 -22.03 -24.45
N ILE A 217 -2.02 -21.22 -23.65
CA ILE A 217 -2.90 -20.13 -24.08
C ILE A 217 -2.07 -18.87 -24.21
N SER A 218 -1.94 -18.33 -25.43
CA SER A 218 -1.30 -17.02 -25.64
C SER A 218 -2.20 -15.90 -25.16
N TRP A 219 -1.62 -14.89 -24.53
CA TRP A 219 -2.35 -13.73 -23.99
C TRP A 219 -1.67 -12.42 -24.35
N ARG A 220 -2.40 -11.34 -24.18
CA ARG A 220 -1.87 -9.97 -24.20
C ARG A 220 -2.59 -9.13 -23.14
N VAL A 221 -1.85 -8.30 -22.45
CA VAL A 221 -2.44 -7.29 -21.58
C VAL A 221 -2.74 -6.07 -22.43
N ILE A 222 -4.00 -5.65 -22.46
CA ILE A 222 -4.46 -4.52 -23.28
C ILE A 222 -4.67 -3.26 -22.46
N PHE A 223 -4.77 -3.40 -21.14
CA PHE A 223 -5.07 -2.30 -20.26
C PHE A 223 -4.55 -2.55 -18.82
N GLU A 224 -3.86 -1.57 -18.28
CA GLU A 224 -3.39 -1.54 -16.89
C GLU A 224 -3.50 -0.09 -16.38
N ASN A 225 -4.34 0.13 -15.39
CA ASN A 225 -4.37 1.39 -14.67
C ASN A 225 -4.99 1.17 -13.29
N ALA A 226 -4.60 1.95 -12.30
CA ALA A 226 -5.01 1.80 -10.90
C ALA A 226 -6.47 2.22 -10.64
N SER A 227 -7.38 2.08 -11.60
CA SER A 227 -8.80 2.43 -11.47
C SER A 227 -9.67 1.19 -11.65
N VAL A 228 -10.39 0.83 -10.59
CA VAL A 228 -11.39 -0.25 -10.61
C VAL A 228 -12.46 0.03 -11.66
N ASP A 229 -13.01 1.24 -11.67
CA ASP A 229 -14.09 1.62 -12.60
C ASP A 229 -13.66 1.48 -14.07
N THR A 230 -12.44 1.94 -14.39
CA THR A 230 -11.94 1.84 -15.78
C THR A 230 -11.64 0.40 -16.17
N THR A 231 -11.12 -0.41 -15.26
CA THR A 231 -10.90 -1.84 -15.48
C THR A 231 -12.24 -2.55 -15.72
N LEU A 232 -13.22 -2.32 -14.87
CA LEU A 232 -14.55 -2.90 -15.02
C LEU A 232 -15.26 -2.42 -16.30
N ALA A 233 -15.14 -1.13 -16.65
CA ALA A 233 -15.68 -0.59 -17.89
C ALA A 233 -15.04 -1.26 -19.13
N THR A 234 -13.72 -1.55 -19.09
CA THR A 234 -13.02 -2.28 -20.17
C THR A 234 -13.57 -3.70 -20.32
N VAL A 235 -13.78 -4.40 -19.20
CA VAL A 235 -14.39 -5.75 -19.20
C VAL A 235 -15.83 -5.68 -19.70
N GLN A 236 -16.62 -4.72 -19.19
CA GLN A 236 -18.02 -4.56 -19.58
C GLN A 236 -18.20 -4.25 -21.05
N SER A 237 -17.26 -3.55 -21.67
CA SER A 237 -17.22 -3.28 -23.11
C SER A 237 -16.85 -4.51 -23.96
N GLY A 238 -16.57 -5.67 -23.35
CA GLY A 238 -16.16 -6.89 -24.05
C GLY A 238 -14.77 -6.79 -24.67
N LEU A 239 -13.89 -5.96 -24.16
CA LEU A 239 -12.54 -5.76 -24.71
C LEU A 239 -11.49 -6.65 -24.03
N ALA A 240 -11.70 -7.05 -22.77
CA ALA A 240 -10.81 -7.89 -22.00
C ALA A 240 -11.55 -8.77 -20.98
N LEU A 241 -10.83 -9.80 -20.52
CA LEU A 241 -11.16 -10.54 -19.31
C LEU A 241 -10.25 -10.08 -18.17
N THR A 242 -10.70 -10.27 -16.93
CA THR A 242 -9.88 -10.02 -15.76
C THR A 242 -10.12 -11.10 -14.69
N PRO A 243 -9.09 -11.48 -13.88
CA PRO A 243 -9.31 -12.28 -12.71
C PRO A 243 -9.91 -11.40 -11.59
N TRP A 244 -10.84 -11.98 -10.81
CA TRP A 244 -11.50 -11.27 -9.72
C TRP A 244 -11.84 -12.25 -8.59
N LEU A 245 -11.82 -11.81 -7.33
CA LEU A 245 -12.31 -12.65 -6.24
C LEU A 245 -13.82 -12.81 -6.35
N ARG A 246 -14.33 -14.03 -6.19
CA ARG A 246 -15.74 -14.38 -6.43
C ARG A 246 -16.71 -13.51 -5.64
N SER A 247 -16.41 -13.28 -4.36
CA SER A 247 -17.26 -12.48 -3.45
C SER A 247 -17.30 -10.98 -3.81
N LEU A 248 -16.28 -10.51 -4.54
CA LEU A 248 -16.12 -9.11 -4.95
C LEU A 248 -16.63 -8.83 -6.37
N VAL A 249 -17.13 -9.85 -7.09
CA VAL A 249 -17.61 -9.67 -8.47
C VAL A 249 -18.81 -8.72 -8.47
N PRO A 250 -18.74 -7.56 -9.16
CA PRO A 250 -19.83 -6.62 -9.18
C PRO A 250 -21.03 -7.17 -9.98
N ASP A 251 -22.21 -6.65 -9.67
CA ASP A 251 -23.42 -6.96 -10.42
C ASP A 251 -23.27 -6.64 -11.92
N GLY A 252 -23.84 -7.50 -12.76
CA GLY A 252 -23.79 -7.35 -14.22
C GLY A 252 -22.58 -7.96 -14.90
N PHE A 253 -21.61 -8.51 -14.15
CA PHE A 253 -20.50 -9.28 -14.72
C PHE A 253 -20.80 -10.77 -14.68
N ARG A 254 -20.36 -11.46 -15.74
CA ARG A 254 -20.46 -12.93 -15.83
C ARG A 254 -19.19 -13.57 -15.32
N ILE A 255 -19.32 -14.47 -14.35
CA ILE A 255 -18.26 -15.42 -14.02
C ILE A 255 -18.24 -16.47 -15.14
N LEU A 256 -17.07 -16.65 -15.77
CA LEU A 256 -16.93 -17.64 -16.82
C LEU A 256 -16.91 -19.03 -16.22
N ALA A 257 -17.67 -19.92 -16.84
CA ALA A 257 -17.79 -21.29 -16.38
C ALA A 257 -16.56 -22.13 -16.78
N GLU A 258 -16.41 -23.30 -16.15
CA GLU A 258 -15.32 -24.24 -16.40
C GLU A 258 -15.24 -24.72 -17.86
N ASP A 259 -16.36 -24.71 -18.58
CA ASP A 259 -16.44 -25.07 -20.00
C ASP A 259 -15.91 -23.99 -20.96
N SER A 260 -15.48 -22.85 -20.44
CA SER A 260 -14.84 -21.79 -21.22
C SER A 260 -13.49 -22.19 -21.85
N GLY A 261 -12.88 -23.29 -21.38
CA GLY A 261 -11.56 -23.73 -21.79
C GLY A 261 -10.41 -22.88 -21.21
N LEU A 262 -10.70 -21.97 -20.29
CA LEU A 262 -9.69 -21.26 -19.51
C LEU A 262 -9.26 -22.11 -18.29
N PRO A 263 -8.00 -22.00 -17.85
CA PRO A 263 -7.55 -22.69 -16.65
C PRO A 263 -8.34 -22.24 -15.42
N LEU A 264 -8.63 -23.18 -14.52
CA LEU A 264 -9.17 -22.87 -13.21
C LEU A 264 -8.15 -22.03 -12.42
N LEU A 265 -8.64 -21.02 -11.77
CA LEU A 265 -7.81 -20.17 -10.91
C LEU A 265 -7.88 -20.69 -9.47
N PRO A 266 -6.77 -20.63 -8.71
CA PRO A 266 -6.74 -21.10 -7.33
C PRO A 266 -7.47 -20.14 -6.38
N ASP A 267 -7.67 -20.60 -5.15
CA ASP A 267 -8.17 -19.75 -4.08
C ASP A 267 -7.08 -18.79 -3.59
N PHE A 268 -7.53 -17.62 -3.15
CA PHE A 268 -6.71 -16.60 -2.53
C PHE A 268 -7.22 -16.31 -1.12
N ALA A 269 -6.28 -16.17 -0.20
CA ALA A 269 -6.60 -15.75 1.16
C ALA A 269 -6.76 -14.22 1.19
N ILE A 270 -7.75 -13.76 1.96
CA ILE A 270 -7.83 -12.38 2.44
C ILE A 270 -7.26 -12.38 3.86
N GLU A 271 -6.24 -11.58 4.10
CA GLU A 271 -5.55 -11.51 5.38
C GLU A 271 -5.60 -10.10 5.96
N LEU A 272 -5.65 -10.05 7.27
CA LEU A 272 -5.50 -8.85 8.08
C LEU A 272 -4.10 -8.82 8.69
N HIS A 273 -3.43 -7.68 8.55
CA HIS A 273 -2.16 -7.39 9.20
C HIS A 273 -2.34 -6.18 10.11
N VAL A 274 -1.93 -6.30 11.36
CA VAL A 274 -2.02 -5.23 12.35
C VAL A 274 -0.63 -4.95 12.92
N SER A 275 -0.24 -3.69 12.96
CA SER A 275 1.05 -3.28 13.50
C SER A 275 1.18 -3.66 14.97
N GLN A 276 2.35 -4.12 15.40
CA GLN A 276 2.63 -4.40 16.82
C GLN A 276 2.52 -3.14 17.70
N ASN A 277 2.66 -1.96 17.10
CA ASN A 277 2.54 -0.66 17.76
C ASN A 277 1.21 0.03 17.45
N ALA A 278 0.19 -0.73 17.00
CA ALA A 278 -1.11 -0.17 16.67
C ALA A 278 -1.77 0.47 17.90
N GLY A 279 -2.31 1.68 17.71
CA GLY A 279 -3.10 2.37 18.72
C GLY A 279 -4.46 1.71 18.94
N HIS A 280 -5.21 2.23 19.92
CA HIS A 280 -6.52 1.67 20.27
C HIS A 280 -7.53 1.74 19.11
N GLY A 281 -7.53 2.82 18.34
CA GLY A 281 -8.40 2.96 17.17
C GLY A 281 -8.11 1.93 16.10
N ALA A 282 -6.82 1.64 15.83
CA ALA A 282 -6.43 0.62 14.88
C ALA A 282 -6.80 -0.80 15.34
N LEU A 283 -6.70 -1.08 16.66
CA LEU A 283 -7.13 -2.37 17.22
C LEU A 283 -8.65 -2.53 17.14
N ASP A 284 -9.43 -1.48 17.39
CA ASP A 284 -10.89 -1.50 17.24
C ASP A 284 -11.31 -1.65 15.79
N MET A 285 -10.60 -1.00 14.85
CA MET A 285 -10.82 -1.19 13.41
C MET A 285 -10.56 -2.64 13.02
N ALA A 286 -9.48 -3.23 13.50
CA ALA A 286 -9.15 -4.64 13.26
C ALA A 286 -10.26 -5.58 13.77
N GLU A 287 -10.81 -5.30 14.93
CA GLU A 287 -11.93 -6.09 15.49
C GLU A 287 -13.20 -5.97 14.64
N ILE A 288 -13.53 -4.77 14.15
CA ILE A 288 -14.67 -4.57 13.25
C ILE A 288 -14.45 -5.29 11.92
N ILE A 289 -13.22 -5.28 11.40
CA ILE A 289 -12.87 -6.04 10.20
C ILE A 289 -13.09 -7.54 10.44
N ARG A 290 -12.60 -8.12 11.55
CA ARG A 290 -12.84 -9.53 11.88
C ARG A 290 -14.32 -9.88 11.92
N GLN A 291 -15.12 -9.05 12.59
CA GLN A 291 -16.57 -9.23 12.69
C GLN A 291 -17.29 -9.16 11.35
N HIS A 292 -16.74 -8.47 10.37
CA HIS A 292 -17.31 -8.39 9.03
C HIS A 292 -17.12 -9.68 8.22
N TYR A 293 -16.07 -10.46 8.54
CA TYR A 293 -15.72 -11.71 7.86
C TYR A 293 -16.21 -12.98 8.61
N LEU A 294 -16.85 -12.84 9.76
CA LEU A 294 -17.54 -13.93 10.49
C LEU A 294 -18.97 -14.13 10.00
#